data_e4a8813d66e6a4c6dd4b30286f03e00e
#
_entry.id   e4a8813d66e6a4c6dd4b30286f03e00e
#
_cell.length_a   1.000
_cell.length_b   1.000
_cell.length_c   1.000
_cell.angle_alpha   90.00
_cell.angle_beta   90.00
_cell.angle_gamma   90.00
#
_symmetry.space_group_name_H-M   'P 1'
#
loop_
_entity.id
_entity.type
_entity.pdbx_description
1 polymer ?
#
loop_
_entity_poly.entity_id
_entity_poly.type
_entity_poly.pdbx_seq_one_letter_code
_entity_poly.pdbx_strand_id
1 'polypeptide(L)'
;AALGDATLAAALQAAAPRVPFGIVAMGRLGGEELAYGSDLDVLLVYDGSGAGDAALADEATTSVFRLLNGTTPAERIITVDASLRPEGRHGPLARSLDAYAEYHRRRIETWERQALLRARPVAGDPEVLGRFMALVSEALWSAPFGDEEARAIRRMKARVERERIPAGEDPQFHLKLGKGSLSDVEWAVQLLQLQHGVAETNTVEAIRLLVGAGHLEAGEGAVLSEAYRFLSATRNRWHLVGNFVAGVGGIVSKAGSDSLPADREVLSRLARSLGTSPTELREAYRRVTRRARRVVEERFYGL
;
A
#
# COMPACT_ATOMS: atom_id res chain seq x y z
N ALA A 1 9.26 -1.73 -6.71
CA ALA A 1 8.11 -1.58 -7.60
C ALA A 1 8.44 -2.08 -9.02
N ALA A 2 9.49 -1.60 -9.69
CA ALA A 2 9.81 -1.98 -11.08
C ALA A 2 9.80 -3.50 -11.36
N LEU A 3 10.34 -4.32 -10.44
CA LEU A 3 10.27 -5.79 -10.56
C LEU A 3 8.82 -6.29 -10.47
N GLY A 4 8.01 -5.73 -9.56
CA GLY A 4 6.58 -6.07 -9.46
C GLY A 4 5.81 -5.72 -10.73
N ASP A 5 6.07 -4.54 -11.29
CA ASP A 5 5.48 -4.09 -12.55
C ASP A 5 5.83 -5.03 -13.70
N ALA A 6 7.12 -5.36 -13.86
CA ALA A 6 7.59 -6.29 -14.89
C ALA A 6 6.99 -7.71 -14.72
N THR A 7 6.85 -8.16 -13.47
CA THR A 7 6.25 -9.47 -13.15
C THR A 7 4.77 -9.50 -13.53
N LEU A 8 4.01 -8.44 -13.21
CA LEU A 8 2.60 -8.32 -13.61
C LEU A 8 2.43 -8.24 -15.13
N ALA A 9 3.30 -7.46 -15.79
CA ALA A 9 3.28 -7.34 -17.26
C ALA A 9 3.56 -8.69 -17.94
N ALA A 10 4.56 -9.44 -17.48
CA ALA A 10 4.89 -10.76 -18.01
C ALA A 10 3.76 -11.78 -17.77
N ALA A 11 3.14 -11.77 -16.58
CA ALA A 11 2.03 -12.63 -16.27
C ALA A 11 0.79 -12.33 -17.12
N LEU A 12 0.48 -11.05 -17.36
CA LEU A 12 -0.61 -10.63 -18.23
C LEU A 12 -0.36 -11.02 -19.67
N GLN A 13 0.86 -10.83 -20.16
CA GLN A 13 1.24 -11.28 -21.50
C GLN A 13 1.09 -12.79 -21.67
N ALA A 14 1.51 -13.57 -20.68
CA ALA A 14 1.35 -15.03 -20.69
C ALA A 14 -0.12 -15.48 -20.57
N ALA A 15 -0.95 -14.73 -19.85
CA ALA A 15 -2.40 -14.99 -19.76
C ALA A 15 -3.14 -14.70 -21.06
N ALA A 16 -2.57 -13.87 -21.96
CA ALA A 16 -3.10 -13.52 -23.28
C ALA A 16 -4.61 -13.20 -23.26
N PRO A 17 -5.05 -12.12 -22.59
CA PRO A 17 -6.47 -11.75 -22.50
C PRO A 17 -7.12 -11.64 -23.89
N ARG A 18 -8.34 -12.16 -24.02
CA ARG A 18 -9.13 -12.09 -25.26
C ARG A 18 -10.14 -10.94 -25.25
N VAL A 19 -10.08 -10.09 -24.24
CA VAL A 19 -10.80 -8.82 -24.14
C VAL A 19 -9.78 -7.72 -23.82
N PRO A 20 -10.01 -6.44 -24.18
CA PRO A 20 -9.17 -5.34 -23.73
C PRO A 20 -9.12 -5.32 -22.20
N PHE A 21 -7.90 -5.44 -21.62
CA PHE A 21 -7.71 -5.71 -20.21
C PHE A 21 -6.56 -4.88 -19.64
N GLY A 22 -6.68 -4.44 -18.37
CA GLY A 22 -5.68 -3.66 -17.69
C GLY A 22 -5.46 -4.10 -16.24
N ILE A 23 -4.23 -3.94 -15.77
CA ILE A 23 -3.82 -4.09 -14.38
C ILE A 23 -3.39 -2.72 -13.84
N VAL A 24 -4.00 -2.31 -12.74
CA VAL A 24 -3.70 -1.06 -12.04
C VAL A 24 -3.11 -1.40 -10.68
N ALA A 25 -1.91 -0.89 -10.41
CA ALA A 25 -1.26 -1.02 -9.11
C ALA A 25 -1.95 -0.14 -8.08
N MET A 26 -2.05 -0.66 -6.87
CA MET A 26 -2.61 -0.01 -5.69
C MET A 26 -1.61 -0.04 -4.52
N GLY A 27 -1.99 0.53 -3.40
CA GLY A 27 -1.22 0.45 -2.17
C GLY A 27 0.25 0.86 -2.35
N ARG A 28 1.17 0.08 -1.80
CA ARG A 28 2.61 0.39 -1.88
C ARG A 28 3.20 0.13 -3.28
N LEU A 29 2.61 -0.77 -4.05
CA LEU A 29 2.99 -0.98 -5.44
C LEU A 29 2.64 0.25 -6.28
N GLY A 30 1.42 0.78 -6.11
CA GLY A 30 0.96 1.98 -6.80
C GLY A 30 1.83 3.21 -6.49
N GLY A 31 2.23 3.38 -5.23
CA GLY A 31 3.15 4.46 -4.80
C GLY A 31 4.60 4.26 -5.16
N GLU A 32 4.97 3.17 -5.86
CA GLU A 32 6.35 2.78 -6.15
C GLU A 32 7.21 2.55 -4.88
N GLU A 33 6.57 2.21 -3.77
CA GLU A 33 7.15 2.04 -2.44
C GLU A 33 7.14 0.58 -1.96
N LEU A 34 7.09 -0.37 -2.89
CA LEU A 34 6.99 -1.80 -2.59
C LEU A 34 8.16 -2.27 -1.73
N ALA A 35 7.85 -2.97 -0.65
CA ALA A 35 8.84 -3.59 0.22
C ALA A 35 9.04 -5.08 -0.12
N TYR A 36 10.15 -5.67 0.31
CA TYR A 36 10.48 -7.07 0.02
C TYR A 36 9.45 -8.09 0.53
N GLY A 37 8.71 -7.78 1.57
CA GLY A 37 7.66 -8.65 2.10
C GLY A 37 6.24 -8.18 1.76
N SER A 38 6.07 -7.31 0.77
CA SER A 38 4.75 -6.79 0.38
C SER A 38 4.13 -7.65 -0.71
N ASP A 39 2.80 -7.83 -0.61
CA ASP A 39 1.99 -8.33 -1.70
C ASP A 39 1.88 -7.27 -2.81
N LEU A 40 1.51 -7.68 -4.01
CA LEU A 40 1.16 -6.80 -5.11
C LEU A 40 -0.33 -6.47 -5.02
N ASP A 41 -0.66 -5.29 -4.47
CA ASP A 41 -2.02 -4.78 -4.45
C ASP A 41 -2.43 -4.33 -5.86
N VAL A 42 -3.51 -4.89 -6.43
CA VAL A 42 -3.94 -4.57 -7.79
C VAL A 42 -5.46 -4.42 -7.91
N LEU A 43 -5.89 -3.63 -8.90
CA LEU A 43 -7.22 -3.68 -9.48
C LEU A 43 -7.11 -4.21 -10.92
N LEU A 44 -8.12 -4.98 -11.32
CA LEU A 44 -8.22 -5.60 -12.62
C LEU A 44 -9.43 -5.01 -13.35
N VAL A 45 -9.19 -4.45 -14.52
CA VAL A 45 -10.21 -3.74 -15.29
C VAL A 45 -10.24 -4.26 -16.73
N TYR A 46 -11.43 -4.32 -17.31
CA TYR A 46 -11.58 -4.68 -18.72
C TYR A 46 -12.61 -3.80 -19.42
N ASP A 47 -12.54 -3.72 -20.74
CA ASP A 47 -13.57 -3.10 -21.56
C ASP A 47 -14.41 -4.17 -22.24
N GLY A 48 -15.71 -4.15 -21.97
CA GLY A 48 -16.68 -5.13 -22.48
C GLY A 48 -17.97 -5.07 -21.69
N SER A 49 -19.09 -5.28 -22.36
CA SER A 49 -20.43 -5.16 -21.79
C SER A 49 -21.23 -6.48 -21.81
N GLY A 50 -20.73 -7.48 -22.52
CA GLY A 50 -21.40 -8.77 -22.67
C GLY A 50 -21.04 -9.79 -21.59
N ALA A 51 -21.94 -10.75 -21.33
CA ALA A 51 -21.65 -11.86 -20.43
C ALA A 51 -20.44 -12.70 -20.89
N GLY A 52 -20.19 -12.77 -22.19
CA GLY A 52 -19.00 -13.41 -22.76
C GLY A 52 -17.73 -12.69 -22.40
N ASP A 53 -17.73 -11.35 -22.37
CA ASP A 53 -16.56 -10.53 -22.04
C ASP A 53 -16.16 -10.71 -20.55
N ALA A 54 -17.14 -10.79 -19.67
CA ALA A 54 -16.90 -11.06 -18.26
C ALA A 54 -16.23 -12.43 -18.05
N ALA A 55 -16.68 -13.46 -18.75
CA ALA A 55 -16.07 -14.79 -18.67
C ALA A 55 -14.61 -14.80 -19.18
N LEU A 56 -14.34 -14.07 -20.27
CA LEU A 56 -12.98 -13.92 -20.81
C LEU A 56 -12.07 -13.13 -19.86
N ALA A 57 -12.59 -12.11 -19.18
CA ALA A 57 -11.87 -11.36 -18.16
C ALA A 57 -11.56 -12.21 -16.92
N ASP A 58 -12.51 -13.04 -16.47
CA ASP A 58 -12.30 -13.97 -15.35
C ASP A 58 -11.26 -15.06 -15.69
N GLU A 59 -11.26 -15.57 -16.92
CA GLU A 59 -10.25 -16.51 -17.41
C GLU A 59 -8.84 -15.89 -17.37
N ALA A 60 -8.69 -14.67 -17.90
CA ALA A 60 -7.43 -13.93 -17.86
C ALA A 60 -6.96 -13.68 -16.43
N THR A 61 -7.87 -13.22 -15.56
CA THR A 61 -7.62 -12.99 -14.13
C THR A 61 -7.13 -14.25 -13.43
N THR A 62 -7.84 -15.35 -13.60
CA THR A 62 -7.48 -16.67 -13.03
C THR A 62 -6.10 -17.10 -13.48
N SER A 63 -5.77 -16.89 -14.76
CA SER A 63 -4.46 -17.22 -15.31
C SER A 63 -3.35 -16.38 -14.67
N VAL A 64 -3.52 -15.06 -14.55
CA VAL A 64 -2.55 -14.15 -13.88
C VAL A 64 -2.33 -14.59 -12.43
N PHE A 65 -3.41 -14.81 -11.68
CA PHE A 65 -3.32 -15.20 -10.28
C PHE A 65 -2.65 -16.56 -10.10
N ARG A 66 -2.97 -17.54 -10.95
CA ARG A 66 -2.35 -18.87 -10.92
C ARG A 66 -0.84 -18.80 -11.23
N LEU A 67 -0.44 -18.00 -12.21
CA LEU A 67 0.97 -17.83 -12.57
C LEU A 67 1.79 -17.22 -11.43
N LEU A 68 1.23 -16.26 -10.68
CA LEU A 68 1.96 -15.52 -9.67
C LEU A 68 1.83 -16.11 -8.26
N ASN A 69 0.61 -16.48 -7.86
CA ASN A 69 0.36 -17.07 -6.53
C ASN A 69 0.73 -18.55 -6.45
N GLY A 70 0.88 -19.23 -7.59
CA GLY A 70 1.05 -20.68 -7.64
C GLY A 70 -0.18 -21.44 -7.14
N THR A 71 -0.12 -22.77 -7.20
CA THR A 71 -1.11 -23.67 -6.57
C THR A 71 -0.63 -24.15 -5.19
N THR A 72 0.67 -24.07 -4.95
CA THR A 72 1.32 -24.40 -3.68
C THR A 72 2.23 -23.23 -3.22
N PRO A 73 2.57 -23.15 -1.92
CA PRO A 73 3.53 -22.16 -1.42
C PRO A 73 4.90 -22.21 -2.12
N ALA A 74 5.32 -23.39 -2.58
CA ALA A 74 6.61 -23.57 -3.27
C ALA A 74 6.61 -23.03 -4.70
N GLU A 75 5.45 -22.96 -5.34
CA GLU A 75 5.28 -22.41 -6.70
C GLU A 75 5.05 -20.90 -6.71
N ARG A 76 4.79 -20.32 -5.54
CA ARG A 76 4.48 -18.90 -5.45
C ARG A 76 5.67 -18.05 -5.84
N ILE A 77 5.51 -17.24 -6.88
CA ILE A 77 6.48 -16.23 -7.29
C ILE A 77 6.34 -15.00 -6.40
N ILE A 78 5.11 -14.48 -6.29
CA ILE A 78 4.77 -13.35 -5.45
C ILE A 78 3.26 -13.37 -5.19
N THR A 79 2.82 -12.89 -4.02
CA THR A 79 1.39 -12.78 -3.71
C THR A 79 0.77 -11.59 -4.44
N VAL A 80 -0.32 -11.82 -5.15
CA VAL A 80 -1.17 -10.77 -5.72
C VAL A 80 -2.44 -10.64 -4.88
N ASP A 81 -2.74 -9.43 -4.44
CA ASP A 81 -3.93 -9.10 -3.65
C ASP A 81 -4.82 -8.10 -4.39
N ALA A 82 -6.07 -8.47 -4.63
CA ALA A 82 -7.09 -7.61 -5.21
C ALA A 82 -8.18 -7.22 -4.19
N SER A 83 -7.88 -7.27 -2.89
CA SER A 83 -8.88 -6.99 -1.84
C SER A 83 -9.28 -5.51 -1.72
N LEU A 84 -8.54 -4.60 -2.37
CA LEU A 84 -8.87 -3.17 -2.46
C LEU A 84 -9.92 -2.86 -3.54
N ARG A 85 -10.40 -3.88 -4.28
CA ARG A 85 -11.44 -3.69 -5.29
C ARG A 85 -12.81 -3.38 -4.66
N PRO A 86 -13.74 -2.76 -5.42
CA PRO A 86 -15.11 -2.55 -4.97
C PRO A 86 -15.74 -3.80 -4.35
N GLU A 87 -16.44 -3.62 -3.22
CA GLU A 87 -17.05 -4.70 -2.42
C GLU A 87 -16.03 -5.69 -1.83
N GLY A 88 -14.72 -5.37 -1.90
CA GLY A 88 -13.65 -6.17 -1.32
C GLY A 88 -13.66 -7.62 -1.82
N ARG A 89 -13.58 -8.58 -0.88
CA ARG A 89 -13.56 -10.02 -1.22
C ARG A 89 -14.86 -10.58 -1.78
N HIS A 90 -15.96 -9.85 -1.67
CA HIS A 90 -17.27 -10.27 -2.15
C HIS A 90 -17.53 -9.88 -3.61
N GLY A 91 -16.83 -8.87 -4.13
CA GLY A 91 -16.93 -8.43 -5.51
C GLY A 91 -16.15 -9.31 -6.49
N PRO A 92 -16.47 -9.24 -7.81
CA PRO A 92 -15.72 -9.94 -8.85
C PRO A 92 -14.26 -9.49 -8.85
N LEU A 93 -13.33 -10.37 -9.24
CA LEU A 93 -11.90 -10.05 -9.28
C LEU A 93 -11.57 -9.01 -10.34
N ALA A 94 -12.09 -9.18 -11.57
CA ALA A 94 -12.03 -8.17 -12.61
C ALA A 94 -13.42 -7.52 -12.80
N ARG A 95 -13.42 -6.23 -13.15
CA ARG A 95 -14.66 -5.47 -13.34
C ARG A 95 -14.57 -4.63 -14.62
N SER A 96 -15.69 -4.52 -15.36
CA SER A 96 -15.72 -3.67 -16.54
C SER A 96 -15.62 -2.19 -16.20
N LEU A 97 -15.15 -1.37 -17.16
CA LEU A 97 -15.11 0.09 -17.03
C LEU A 97 -16.47 0.66 -16.64
N ASP A 98 -17.55 0.19 -17.29
CA ASP A 98 -18.91 0.67 -17.01
C ASP A 98 -19.35 0.33 -15.59
N ALA A 99 -19.02 -0.88 -15.11
CA ALA A 99 -19.35 -1.30 -13.75
C ALA A 99 -18.54 -0.51 -12.70
N TYR A 100 -17.27 -0.13 -12.99
CA TYR A 100 -16.51 0.79 -12.14
C TYR A 100 -17.13 2.19 -12.12
N ALA A 101 -17.48 2.74 -13.29
CA ALA A 101 -18.11 4.04 -13.40
C ALA A 101 -19.42 4.12 -12.61
N GLU A 102 -20.28 3.10 -12.74
CA GLU A 102 -21.53 3.00 -11.99
C GLU A 102 -21.31 2.89 -10.49
N TYR A 103 -20.33 2.06 -10.08
CA TYR A 103 -19.99 1.87 -8.67
C TYR A 103 -19.44 3.18 -8.07
N HIS A 104 -18.50 3.85 -8.73
CA HIS A 104 -17.91 5.08 -8.24
C HIS A 104 -18.95 6.19 -8.11
N ARG A 105 -19.90 6.30 -9.04
CA ARG A 105 -20.96 7.33 -8.94
C ARG A 105 -21.96 7.10 -7.81
N ARG A 106 -22.23 5.86 -7.42
CA ARG A 106 -23.35 5.54 -6.50
C ARG A 106 -22.94 5.00 -5.15
N ARG A 107 -21.79 4.35 -5.05
CA ARG A 107 -21.48 3.48 -3.91
C ARG A 107 -20.08 3.64 -3.35
N ILE A 108 -19.22 4.46 -3.96
CA ILE A 108 -17.84 4.59 -3.50
C ILE A 108 -17.81 5.05 -2.04
N GLU A 109 -17.08 4.32 -1.21
CA GLU A 109 -16.85 4.66 0.19
C GLU A 109 -15.61 5.56 0.36
N THR A 110 -15.56 6.31 1.46
CA THR A 110 -14.45 7.24 1.74
C THR A 110 -13.09 6.55 1.77
N TRP A 111 -13.00 5.32 2.29
CA TRP A 111 -11.75 4.58 2.33
C TRP A 111 -11.31 4.10 0.94
N GLU A 112 -12.25 3.86 0.02
CA GLU A 112 -11.94 3.51 -1.37
C GLU A 112 -11.38 4.73 -2.11
N ARG A 113 -11.97 5.93 -1.90
CA ARG A 113 -11.38 7.19 -2.40
C ARG A 113 -9.94 7.34 -1.89
N GLN A 114 -9.69 7.10 -0.61
CA GLN A 114 -8.34 7.16 -0.06
C GLN A 114 -7.40 6.14 -0.73
N ALA A 115 -7.86 4.91 -0.95
CA ALA A 115 -7.06 3.87 -1.61
C ALA A 115 -6.73 4.24 -3.07
N LEU A 116 -7.66 4.86 -3.79
CA LEU A 116 -7.48 5.30 -5.18
C LEU A 116 -6.40 6.38 -5.36
N LEU A 117 -5.98 7.11 -4.30
CA LEU A 117 -4.81 7.99 -4.36
C LEU A 117 -3.52 7.25 -4.79
N ARG A 118 -3.50 5.94 -4.63
CA ARG A 118 -2.37 5.08 -4.98
C ARG A 118 -2.55 4.35 -6.31
N ALA A 119 -3.63 4.64 -7.06
CA ALA A 119 -3.89 3.99 -8.34
C ALA A 119 -2.86 4.43 -9.40
N ARG A 120 -2.19 3.47 -10.01
CA ARG A 120 -1.19 3.68 -11.08
C ARG A 120 -1.31 2.58 -12.13
N PRO A 121 -1.41 2.90 -13.44
CA PRO A 121 -1.44 1.89 -14.49
C PRO A 121 -0.12 1.11 -14.54
N VAL A 122 -0.19 -0.21 -14.76
CA VAL A 122 1.00 -1.07 -14.80
C VAL A 122 1.12 -1.87 -16.08
N ALA A 123 0.07 -2.59 -16.47
CA ALA A 123 0.14 -3.48 -17.62
C ALA A 123 -1.22 -3.61 -18.29
N GLY A 124 -1.23 -3.83 -19.60
CA GLY A 124 -2.44 -4.11 -20.38
C GLY A 124 -2.70 -3.07 -21.45
N ASP A 125 -3.95 -3.00 -21.89
CA ASP A 125 -4.41 -2.11 -22.95
C ASP A 125 -4.35 -0.63 -22.51
N PRO A 126 -3.61 0.23 -23.26
CA PRO A 126 -3.45 1.64 -22.88
C PRO A 126 -4.76 2.44 -22.88
N GLU A 127 -5.72 2.09 -23.75
CA GLU A 127 -7.02 2.77 -23.82
C GLU A 127 -7.88 2.44 -22.60
N VAL A 128 -7.93 1.15 -22.23
CA VAL A 128 -8.61 0.69 -21.00
C VAL A 128 -8.02 1.36 -19.77
N LEU A 129 -6.69 1.38 -19.66
CA LEU A 129 -5.99 2.01 -18.55
C LEU A 129 -6.23 3.52 -18.50
N GLY A 130 -6.17 4.20 -19.64
CA GLY A 130 -6.44 5.65 -19.73
C GLY A 130 -7.86 6.00 -19.31
N ARG A 131 -8.86 5.26 -19.79
CA ARG A 131 -10.28 5.43 -19.40
C ARG A 131 -10.48 5.13 -17.92
N PHE A 132 -9.86 4.09 -17.39
CA PHE A 132 -9.93 3.79 -15.96
C PHE A 132 -9.32 4.90 -15.10
N MET A 133 -8.15 5.43 -15.47
CA MET A 133 -7.53 6.52 -14.72
C MET A 133 -8.37 7.82 -14.76
N ALA A 134 -9.13 8.05 -15.84
CA ALA A 134 -10.11 9.14 -15.88
C ALA A 134 -11.24 8.92 -14.85
N LEU A 135 -11.75 7.69 -14.71
CA LEU A 135 -12.74 7.35 -13.69
C LEU A 135 -12.17 7.50 -12.26
N VAL A 136 -10.90 7.14 -12.05
CA VAL A 136 -10.21 7.36 -10.77
C VAL A 136 -10.12 8.86 -10.45
N SER A 137 -9.73 9.69 -11.42
CA SER A 137 -9.68 11.14 -11.24
C SER A 137 -11.05 11.74 -10.91
N GLU A 138 -12.11 11.30 -11.62
CA GLU A 138 -13.47 11.70 -11.30
C GLU A 138 -13.87 11.29 -9.88
N ALA A 139 -13.63 10.05 -9.49
CA ALA A 139 -13.94 9.53 -8.15
C ALA A 139 -13.21 10.28 -7.03
N LEU A 140 -11.98 10.69 -7.28
CA LEU A 140 -11.18 11.43 -6.31
C LEU A 140 -11.62 12.91 -6.17
N TRP A 141 -11.93 13.58 -7.29
CA TRP A 141 -11.96 15.04 -7.29
C TRP A 141 -13.30 15.66 -7.67
N SER A 142 -14.30 14.91 -8.16
CA SER A 142 -15.60 15.46 -8.57
C SER A 142 -16.47 15.93 -7.39
N ALA A 143 -16.30 15.35 -6.21
CA ALA A 143 -17.02 15.74 -5.01
C ALA A 143 -16.07 16.37 -3.99
N PRO A 144 -16.49 17.42 -3.26
CA PRO A 144 -15.70 17.98 -2.17
C PRO A 144 -15.33 16.91 -1.14
N PHE A 145 -14.17 17.09 -0.51
CA PHE A 145 -13.76 16.29 0.62
C PHE A 145 -13.91 17.13 1.90
N GLY A 146 -14.87 16.77 2.73
CA GLY A 146 -15.26 17.56 3.90
C GLY A 146 -14.92 16.90 5.22
N ASP A 147 -15.45 17.49 6.29
CA ASP A 147 -15.21 17.04 7.66
C ASP A 147 -15.78 15.65 7.95
N GLU A 148 -16.87 15.27 7.29
CA GLU A 148 -17.49 13.94 7.49
C GLU A 148 -16.60 12.83 6.95
N GLU A 149 -16.07 13.00 5.74
CA GLU A 149 -15.10 12.10 5.11
C GLU A 149 -13.81 12.02 5.95
N ALA A 150 -13.31 13.16 6.42
CA ALA A 150 -12.14 13.20 7.30
C ALA A 150 -12.37 12.41 8.60
N ARG A 151 -13.56 12.56 9.21
CA ARG A 151 -13.93 11.77 10.41
C ARG A 151 -14.06 10.29 10.09
N ALA A 152 -14.58 9.91 8.91
CA ALA A 152 -14.67 8.52 8.49
C ALA A 152 -13.29 7.88 8.35
N ILE A 153 -12.32 8.57 7.74
CA ILE A 153 -10.93 8.13 7.65
C ILE A 153 -10.30 7.96 9.05
N ARG A 154 -10.47 8.95 9.94
CA ARG A 154 -9.96 8.87 11.32
C ARG A 154 -10.53 7.68 12.09
N ARG A 155 -11.84 7.42 11.97
CA ARG A 155 -12.49 6.24 12.58
C ARG A 155 -11.93 4.94 12.03
N MET A 156 -11.73 4.86 10.71
CA MET A 156 -11.13 3.69 10.06
C MET A 156 -9.70 3.45 10.56
N LYS A 157 -8.87 4.51 10.61
CA LYS A 157 -7.49 4.43 11.12
C LYS A 157 -7.45 3.91 12.56
N ALA A 158 -8.31 4.46 13.44
CA ALA A 158 -8.39 4.04 14.84
C ALA A 158 -8.80 2.54 14.97
N ARG A 159 -9.67 2.05 14.08
CA ARG A 159 -10.00 0.62 14.02
C ARG A 159 -8.80 -0.22 13.60
N VAL A 160 -8.09 0.18 12.54
CA VAL A 160 -6.90 -0.52 12.04
C VAL A 160 -5.81 -0.61 13.12
N GLU A 161 -5.54 0.47 13.85
CA GLU A 161 -4.56 0.49 14.94
C GLU A 161 -4.91 -0.52 16.06
N ARG A 162 -6.20 -0.66 16.35
CA ARG A 162 -6.67 -1.55 17.43
C ARG A 162 -6.72 -3.02 17.02
N GLU A 163 -7.07 -3.30 15.76
CA GLU A 163 -7.50 -4.65 15.35
C GLU A 163 -6.45 -5.38 14.47
N ARG A 164 -5.49 -4.67 13.85
CA ARG A 164 -4.63 -5.27 12.83
C ARG A 164 -3.21 -5.61 13.27
N ILE A 165 -2.79 -5.25 14.47
CA ILE A 165 -1.50 -5.71 14.97
C ILE A 165 -1.65 -7.18 15.39
N PRO A 166 -0.88 -8.11 14.80
CA PRO A 166 -1.01 -9.52 15.10
C PRO A 166 -0.72 -9.83 16.58
N ALA A 167 -1.44 -10.79 17.13
CA ALA A 167 -1.19 -11.25 18.49
C ALA A 167 0.26 -11.75 18.63
N GLY A 168 0.97 -11.25 19.65
CA GLY A 168 2.37 -11.58 19.92
C GLY A 168 3.39 -10.68 19.22
N GLU A 169 2.96 -9.65 18.47
CA GLU A 169 3.83 -8.56 18.04
C GLU A 169 3.82 -7.41 19.04
N ASP A 170 4.95 -6.72 19.18
CA ASP A 170 5.07 -5.56 20.07
C ASP A 170 4.56 -4.29 19.37
N PRO A 171 3.40 -3.74 19.81
CA PRO A 171 2.86 -2.53 19.20
C PRO A 171 3.80 -1.32 19.29
N GLN A 172 4.69 -1.31 20.30
CA GLN A 172 5.62 -0.21 20.53
C GLN A 172 6.72 -0.17 19.47
N PHE A 173 7.10 -1.32 18.90
CA PHE A 173 8.17 -1.45 17.92
C PHE A 173 7.68 -1.93 16.55
N HIS A 174 6.40 -1.79 16.27
CA HIS A 174 5.82 -2.24 15.01
C HIS A 174 6.06 -1.21 13.91
N LEU A 175 6.90 -1.55 12.93
CA LEU A 175 7.39 -0.67 11.86
C LEU A 175 6.27 -0.16 10.92
N LYS A 176 5.19 -0.94 10.76
CA LYS A 176 4.09 -0.62 9.83
C LYS A 176 2.90 0.02 10.54
N LEU A 177 2.43 -0.56 11.65
CA LEU A 177 1.16 -0.18 12.29
C LEU A 177 1.33 0.46 13.68
N GLY A 178 2.56 0.60 14.18
CA GLY A 178 2.83 1.26 15.47
C GLY A 178 2.55 2.77 15.40
N LYS A 179 2.43 3.41 16.54
CA LYS A 179 2.22 4.86 16.62
C LYS A 179 3.43 5.62 16.06
N GLY A 180 3.18 6.54 15.13
CA GLY A 180 4.21 7.29 14.42
C GLY A 180 4.99 6.47 13.38
N SER A 181 4.51 5.27 13.03
CA SER A 181 5.14 4.40 12.04
C SER A 181 4.62 4.64 10.60
N LEU A 182 4.96 3.74 9.67
CA LEU A 182 4.65 3.93 8.25
C LEU A 182 3.19 4.27 7.98
N SER A 183 2.27 3.50 8.57
CA SER A 183 0.83 3.71 8.38
C SER A 183 0.35 5.07 8.91
N ASP A 184 0.93 5.57 9.99
CA ASP A 184 0.58 6.90 10.52
C ASP A 184 0.95 8.00 9.53
N VAL A 185 2.17 7.93 8.97
CA VAL A 185 2.63 8.87 7.96
C VAL A 185 1.78 8.78 6.69
N GLU A 186 1.56 7.57 6.16
CA GLU A 186 0.76 7.34 4.95
C GLU A 186 -0.66 7.92 5.10
N TRP A 187 -1.35 7.63 6.21
CA TRP A 187 -2.72 8.09 6.41
C TRP A 187 -2.82 9.61 6.61
N ALA A 188 -1.87 10.21 7.32
CA ALA A 188 -1.84 11.66 7.49
C ALA A 188 -1.62 12.38 6.15
N VAL A 189 -0.67 11.90 5.35
CA VAL A 189 -0.38 12.46 4.03
C VAL A 189 -1.58 12.30 3.10
N GLN A 190 -2.19 11.11 3.05
CA GLN A 190 -3.37 10.84 2.21
C GLN A 190 -4.58 11.69 2.61
N LEU A 191 -4.80 11.92 3.91
CA LEU A 191 -5.85 12.82 4.37
C LEU A 191 -5.63 14.24 3.85
N LEU A 192 -4.41 14.77 3.98
CA LEU A 192 -4.06 16.10 3.46
C LEU A 192 -4.18 16.16 1.94
N GLN A 193 -3.78 15.11 1.22
CA GLN A 193 -3.96 15.02 -0.23
C GLN A 193 -5.44 15.16 -0.62
N LEU A 194 -6.34 14.43 0.03
CA LEU A 194 -7.78 14.49 -0.24
C LEU A 194 -8.38 15.85 0.11
N GLN A 195 -7.95 16.46 1.23
CA GLN A 195 -8.44 17.77 1.67
C GLN A 195 -8.02 18.91 0.73
N HIS A 196 -6.84 18.79 0.10
CA HIS A 196 -6.23 19.85 -0.67
C HIS A 196 -6.09 19.55 -2.17
N GLY A 197 -6.64 18.44 -2.65
CA GLY A 197 -6.63 18.09 -4.07
C GLY A 197 -5.25 17.76 -4.63
N VAL A 198 -4.34 17.21 -3.81
CA VAL A 198 -2.97 16.88 -4.25
C VAL A 198 -2.91 15.46 -4.80
N ALA A 199 -2.79 15.35 -6.12
CA ALA A 199 -2.71 14.08 -6.84
C ALA A 199 -1.25 13.63 -6.95
N GLU A 200 -0.84 12.68 -6.09
CA GLU A 200 0.49 12.06 -6.11
C GLU A 200 0.40 10.67 -5.47
N THR A 201 0.99 9.67 -6.10
CA THR A 201 0.94 8.29 -5.61
C THR A 201 2.06 7.99 -4.60
N ASN A 202 3.22 8.62 -4.72
CA ASN A 202 4.37 8.41 -3.83
C ASN A 202 4.25 9.26 -2.56
N THR A 203 4.42 8.65 -1.38
CA THR A 203 4.27 9.36 -0.09
C THR A 203 5.26 10.50 0.09
N VAL A 204 6.53 10.31 -0.26
CA VAL A 204 7.56 11.33 -0.05
C VAL A 204 7.36 12.51 -1.00
N GLU A 205 6.98 12.24 -2.25
CA GLU A 205 6.66 13.29 -3.22
C GLU A 205 5.36 14.02 -2.85
N ALA A 206 4.35 13.30 -2.34
CA ALA A 206 3.14 13.94 -1.82
C ALA A 206 3.45 14.89 -0.66
N ILE A 207 4.33 14.49 0.28
CA ILE A 207 4.80 15.40 1.35
C ILE A 207 5.47 16.63 0.75
N ARG A 208 6.34 16.48 -0.25
CA ARG A 208 7.02 17.58 -0.90
C ARG A 208 6.03 18.56 -1.57
N LEU A 209 5.02 18.03 -2.26
CA LEU A 209 3.99 18.84 -2.90
C LEU A 209 3.12 19.58 -1.87
N LEU A 210 2.72 18.92 -0.78
CA LEU A 210 1.96 19.52 0.30
C LEU A 210 2.73 20.67 0.98
N VAL A 211 4.04 20.51 1.18
CA VAL A 211 4.90 21.58 1.71
C VAL A 211 5.00 22.71 0.70
N GLY A 212 5.24 22.40 -0.58
CA GLY A 212 5.35 23.40 -1.64
C GLY A 212 4.08 24.23 -1.84
N ALA A 213 2.90 23.64 -1.58
CA ALA A 213 1.60 24.30 -1.64
C ALA A 213 1.20 25.01 -0.32
N GLY A 214 2.02 24.92 0.73
CA GLY A 214 1.74 25.54 2.03
C GLY A 214 0.69 24.82 2.89
N HIS A 215 0.34 23.58 2.56
CA HIS A 215 -0.60 22.76 3.33
C HIS A 215 0.06 21.96 4.46
N LEU A 216 1.39 21.90 4.45
CA LEU A 216 2.22 21.29 5.48
C LEU A 216 3.44 22.18 5.72
N GLU A 217 3.83 22.42 6.96
CA GLU A 217 5.02 23.19 7.27
C GLU A 217 6.30 22.44 6.86
N ALA A 218 7.34 23.17 6.45
CA ALA A 218 8.59 22.56 5.99
C ALA A 218 9.24 21.66 7.05
N GLY A 219 9.17 22.06 8.33
CA GLY A 219 9.67 21.29 9.47
C GLY A 219 8.90 19.98 9.67
N GLU A 220 7.58 20.01 9.53
CA GLU A 220 6.71 18.84 9.62
C GLU A 220 6.96 17.88 8.45
N GLY A 221 7.05 18.41 7.22
CA GLY A 221 7.38 17.64 6.03
C GLY A 221 8.72 16.92 6.16
N ALA A 222 9.73 17.59 6.70
CA ALA A 222 11.03 16.98 6.96
C ALA A 222 10.92 15.83 7.97
N VAL A 223 10.16 16.01 9.06
CA VAL A 223 9.93 14.97 10.09
C VAL A 223 9.22 13.76 9.50
N LEU A 224 8.14 13.95 8.75
CA LEU A 224 7.39 12.84 8.13
C LEU A 224 8.24 12.10 7.08
N SER A 225 8.99 12.82 6.25
CA SER A 225 9.88 12.23 5.24
C SER A 225 11.05 11.45 5.87
N GLU A 226 11.67 11.98 6.94
CA GLU A 226 12.71 11.27 7.71
C GLU A 226 12.15 9.96 8.28
N ALA A 227 10.98 10.04 8.91
CA ALA A 227 10.33 8.88 9.50
C ALA A 227 9.99 7.82 8.46
N TYR A 228 9.39 8.21 7.36
CA TYR A 228 8.99 7.29 6.30
C TYR A 228 10.18 6.56 5.68
N ARG A 229 11.26 7.29 5.37
CA ARG A 229 12.49 6.71 4.82
C ARG A 229 13.18 5.78 5.81
N PHE A 230 13.34 6.20 7.06
CA PHE A 230 13.96 5.38 8.11
C PHE A 230 13.20 4.06 8.34
N LEU A 231 11.88 4.15 8.51
CA LEU A 231 11.03 2.99 8.77
C LEU A 231 10.96 2.04 7.56
N SER A 232 10.86 2.58 6.34
CA SER A 232 10.88 1.79 5.11
C SER A 232 12.21 1.05 4.92
N ALA A 233 13.34 1.74 5.14
CA ALA A 233 14.67 1.14 5.04
C ALA A 233 14.87 0.05 6.10
N THR A 234 14.46 0.32 7.36
CA THR A 234 14.56 -0.64 8.46
C THR A 234 13.69 -1.88 8.19
N ARG A 235 12.45 -1.68 7.74
CA ARG A 235 11.52 -2.78 7.40
C ARG A 235 12.06 -3.62 6.25
N ASN A 236 12.53 -3.00 5.19
CA ASN A 236 13.12 -3.69 4.05
C ASN A 236 14.34 -4.53 4.47
N ARG A 237 15.22 -3.94 5.28
CA ARG A 237 16.39 -4.65 5.79
C ARG A 237 15.99 -5.80 6.71
N TRP A 238 14.97 -5.60 7.53
CA TRP A 238 14.45 -6.64 8.41
C TRP A 238 13.90 -7.84 7.61
N HIS A 239 13.14 -7.63 6.56
CA HIS A 239 12.67 -8.72 5.70
C HIS A 239 13.81 -9.51 5.06
N LEU A 240 14.87 -8.86 4.63
CA LEU A 240 16.04 -9.54 4.06
C LEU A 240 16.80 -10.36 5.12
N VAL A 241 17.08 -9.75 6.27
CA VAL A 241 17.82 -10.42 7.36
C VAL A 241 17.00 -11.55 7.99
N GLY A 242 15.69 -11.32 8.20
CA GLY A 242 14.79 -12.30 8.82
C GLY A 242 14.62 -13.56 7.97
N ASN A 243 14.46 -13.41 6.65
CA ASN A 243 14.38 -14.56 5.74
C ASN A 243 15.67 -15.37 5.69
N PHE A 244 16.82 -14.73 5.78
CA PHE A 244 18.10 -15.41 5.82
C PHE A 244 18.30 -16.23 7.12
N VAL A 245 17.82 -15.70 8.26
CA VAL A 245 17.91 -16.39 9.57
C VAL A 245 16.96 -17.59 9.63
N ALA A 246 15.79 -17.52 9.01
CA ALA A 246 14.85 -18.62 8.95
C ALA A 246 15.39 -19.84 8.15
N GLY A 247 16.28 -19.60 7.19
CA GLY A 247 16.93 -20.64 6.38
C GLY A 247 18.14 -21.33 7.05
N VAL A 248 18.71 -20.77 8.12
CA VAL A 248 19.92 -21.27 8.76
C VAL A 248 19.68 -21.53 10.26
N GLY A 249 19.23 -22.74 10.60
CA GLY A 249 19.33 -23.25 11.98
C GLY A 249 18.13 -23.01 12.89
N GLY A 250 16.90 -23.03 12.39
CA GLY A 250 15.72 -23.29 13.25
C GLY A 250 15.36 -22.19 14.27
N ILE A 251 15.97 -21.02 14.22
CA ILE A 251 15.51 -19.87 15.01
C ILE A 251 14.30 -19.31 14.29
N VAL A 252 13.12 -19.64 14.78
CA VAL A 252 11.82 -19.14 14.32
C VAL A 252 11.69 -17.66 14.71
N SER A 253 12.42 -16.78 14.02
CA SER A 253 11.89 -15.45 13.85
C SER A 253 10.70 -15.63 12.92
N LYS A 254 9.51 -15.19 13.33
CA LYS A 254 8.32 -15.23 12.49
C LYS A 254 8.65 -14.51 11.18
N ALA A 255 8.99 -15.24 10.12
CA ALA A 255 9.14 -14.69 8.80
C ALA A 255 7.84 -13.95 8.49
N GLY A 256 7.92 -12.62 8.32
CA GLY A 256 6.74 -11.77 8.10
C GLY A 256 6.32 -10.88 9.28
N SER A 257 7.05 -10.87 10.41
CA SER A 257 6.81 -9.87 11.46
C SER A 257 7.24 -8.48 10.99
N ASP A 258 6.37 -7.50 11.19
CA ASP A 258 6.64 -6.08 10.95
C ASP A 258 7.14 -5.36 12.23
N SER A 259 7.45 -6.09 13.31
CA SER A 259 8.04 -5.53 14.53
C SER A 259 9.56 -5.66 14.56
N LEU A 260 10.25 -4.72 15.19
CA LEU A 260 11.68 -4.88 15.46
C LEU A 260 11.89 -6.14 16.31
N PRO A 261 12.93 -6.96 16.01
CA PRO A 261 13.18 -8.20 16.73
C PRO A 261 13.37 -7.96 18.24
N ALA A 262 12.70 -8.76 19.05
CA ALA A 262 12.92 -8.80 20.50
C ALA A 262 14.23 -9.53 20.85
N ASP A 263 14.57 -10.59 20.10
CA ASP A 263 15.80 -11.34 20.27
C ASP A 263 17.04 -10.49 20.03
N ARG A 264 17.99 -10.54 20.98
CA ARG A 264 19.18 -9.68 20.98
C ARG A 264 20.12 -9.98 19.81
N GLU A 265 20.27 -11.24 19.46
CA GLU A 265 21.20 -11.65 18.39
C GLU A 265 20.63 -11.23 17.03
N VAL A 266 19.34 -11.49 16.80
CA VAL A 266 18.62 -11.10 15.58
C VAL A 266 18.59 -9.59 15.41
N LEU A 267 18.32 -8.84 16.49
CA LEU A 267 18.40 -7.38 16.49
C LEU A 267 19.82 -6.89 16.19
N SER A 268 20.86 -7.55 16.71
CA SER A 268 22.24 -7.18 16.41
C SER A 268 22.62 -7.40 14.96
N ARG A 269 22.09 -8.45 14.32
CA ARG A 269 22.28 -8.71 12.89
C ARG A 269 21.59 -7.62 12.06
N LEU A 270 20.35 -7.25 12.40
CA LEU A 270 19.63 -6.17 11.74
C LEU A 270 20.38 -4.83 11.89
N ALA A 271 20.78 -4.47 13.11
CA ALA A 271 21.48 -3.22 13.39
C ALA A 271 22.80 -3.12 12.61
N ARG A 272 23.62 -4.18 12.63
CA ARG A 272 24.86 -4.24 11.83
C ARG A 272 24.60 -4.07 10.33
N SER A 273 23.54 -4.66 9.81
CA SER A 273 23.16 -4.51 8.39
C SER A 273 22.74 -3.09 8.02
N LEU A 274 22.39 -2.29 9.02
CA LEU A 274 22.06 -0.86 8.91
C LEU A 274 23.23 0.06 9.29
N GLY A 275 24.42 -0.51 9.63
CA GLY A 275 25.60 0.25 10.03
C GLY A 275 25.49 0.87 11.43
N THR A 276 24.70 0.28 12.34
CA THR A 276 24.45 0.83 13.67
C THR A 276 24.47 -0.27 14.75
N SER A 277 24.37 0.12 16.01
CA SER A 277 24.22 -0.80 17.15
C SER A 277 22.74 -1.07 17.48
N PRO A 278 22.43 -2.18 18.18
CA PRO A 278 21.05 -2.48 18.62
C PRO A 278 20.43 -1.38 19.49
N THR A 279 21.21 -0.75 20.34
CA THR A 279 20.76 0.34 21.21
C THR A 279 20.44 1.58 20.38
N GLU A 280 21.35 2.01 19.53
CA GLU A 280 21.16 3.16 18.63
C GLU A 280 19.96 2.96 17.69
N LEU A 281 19.77 1.75 17.15
CA LEU A 281 18.62 1.44 16.30
C LEU A 281 17.29 1.63 17.05
N ARG A 282 17.19 1.11 18.29
CA ARG A 282 15.98 1.28 19.10
C ARG A 282 15.75 2.73 19.52
N GLU A 283 16.81 3.48 19.84
CA GLU A 283 16.73 4.89 20.18
C GLU A 283 16.31 5.72 18.95
N ALA A 284 16.91 5.46 17.80
CA ALA A 284 16.54 6.10 16.54
C ALA A 284 15.07 5.84 16.20
N TYR A 285 14.61 4.58 16.31
CA TYR A 285 13.21 4.23 16.12
C TYR A 285 12.28 5.06 17.03
N ARG A 286 12.54 5.07 18.34
CA ARG A 286 11.71 5.81 19.30
C ARG A 286 11.72 7.30 19.04
N ARG A 287 12.87 7.88 18.70
CA ARG A 287 13.00 9.31 18.40
C ARG A 287 12.19 9.67 17.14
N VAL A 288 12.36 8.91 16.07
CA VAL A 288 11.75 9.16 14.78
C VAL A 288 10.22 9.01 14.88
N THR A 289 9.75 7.89 15.45
CA THR A 289 8.30 7.64 15.58
C THR A 289 7.60 8.62 16.51
N ARG A 290 8.25 9.04 17.60
CA ARG A 290 7.68 10.05 18.50
C ARG A 290 7.52 11.41 17.82
N ARG A 291 8.50 11.83 17.02
CA ARG A 291 8.41 13.08 16.25
C ARG A 291 7.33 13.02 15.20
N ALA A 292 7.29 11.93 14.42
CA ALA A 292 6.25 11.72 13.42
C ALA A 292 4.85 11.68 14.06
N ARG A 293 4.70 10.98 15.20
CA ARG A 293 3.42 10.88 15.88
C ARG A 293 2.88 12.25 16.31
N ARG A 294 3.73 13.17 16.78
CA ARG A 294 3.31 14.53 17.12
C ARG A 294 2.70 15.24 15.90
N VAL A 295 3.38 15.21 14.76
CA VAL A 295 2.84 15.82 13.52
C VAL A 295 1.51 15.16 13.11
N VAL A 296 1.43 13.84 13.23
CA VAL A 296 0.18 13.11 12.94
C VAL A 296 -0.95 13.50 13.90
N GLU A 297 -0.67 13.66 15.19
CA GLU A 297 -1.65 14.12 16.17
C GLU A 297 -2.19 15.51 15.84
N GLU A 298 -1.33 16.44 15.44
CA GLU A 298 -1.73 17.78 15.03
C GLU A 298 -2.47 17.79 13.69
N ARG A 299 -1.92 17.19 12.65
CA ARG A 299 -2.43 17.30 11.27
C ARG A 299 -3.53 16.31 10.92
N PHE A 300 -3.48 15.10 11.49
CA PHE A 300 -4.49 14.07 11.21
C PHE A 300 -5.62 14.06 12.23
N TYR A 301 -5.32 14.17 13.53
CA TYR A 301 -6.35 14.11 14.56
C TYR A 301 -6.84 15.49 15.02
N GLY A 302 -6.08 16.57 14.80
CA GLY A 302 -6.43 17.92 15.24
C GLY A 302 -6.30 18.13 16.75
N LEU A 303 -5.28 17.49 17.37
CA LEU A 303 -5.03 17.53 18.82
C LEU A 303 -3.95 18.52 19.19
#